data_2356e51331d3612c185dc4c7f1b758ab
#
_entry.id   2356e51331d3612c185dc4c7f1b758ab
#
_cell.length_a   1.000
_cell.length_b   1.000
_cell.length_c   1.000
_cell.angle_alpha   90.00
_cell.angle_beta   90.00
_cell.angle_gamma   90.00
#
_symmetry.space_group_name_H-M   'P 1'
#
loop_
_entity.id
_entity.type
_entity.pdbx_description
1 polymer ?
#
loop_
_entity_poly.entity_id
_entity_poly.type
_entity_poly.pdbx_seq_one_letter_code
_entity_poly.pdbx_strand_id
1 'polypeptide(L)'
;MTGSEIQEALDKLCLEMKDSLSGFLFCGILKCSDGTIMAKASASVELLKTAEETSPFFTTIVTQVKNVVFLSESLQIKEIHSILIETDKVTYVIGVSNKGKFFNLLVLERDKANIGIARALIEKSRPLAMALD
;
A
#
# COMPACT_ATOMS: atom_id res chain seq x y z
N MET A 1 0.96 -14.96 16.29
CA MET A 1 2.18 -14.20 15.97
C MET A 1 2.47 -13.15 17.03
N THR A 2 3.75 -13.03 17.40
CA THR A 2 4.20 -11.93 18.27
C THR A 2 4.35 -10.65 17.45
N GLY A 3 4.47 -9.50 18.15
CA GLY A 3 4.69 -8.22 17.48
C GLY A 3 5.98 -8.19 16.65
N SER A 4 7.06 -8.80 17.15
CA SER A 4 8.33 -8.88 16.41
C SER A 4 8.24 -9.79 15.19
N GLU A 5 7.49 -10.89 15.26
CA GLU A 5 7.27 -11.77 14.12
C GLU A 5 6.47 -11.07 13.01
N ILE A 6 5.46 -10.29 13.39
CA ILE A 6 4.68 -9.50 12.45
C ILE A 6 5.58 -8.47 11.77
N GLN A 7 6.42 -7.76 12.53
CA GLN A 7 7.34 -6.75 11.98
C GLN A 7 8.31 -7.38 11.00
N GLU A 8 8.90 -8.52 11.33
CA GLU A 8 9.80 -9.24 10.42
C GLU A 8 9.09 -9.65 9.13
N ALA A 9 7.85 -10.14 9.23
CA ALA A 9 7.06 -10.54 8.08
C ALA A 9 6.72 -9.35 7.18
N LEU A 10 6.39 -8.20 7.76
CA LEU A 10 6.13 -6.97 7.00
C LEU A 10 7.39 -6.47 6.29
N ASP A 11 8.53 -6.46 6.97
CA ASP A 11 9.80 -6.04 6.39
C ASP A 11 10.20 -6.95 5.23
N LYS A 12 10.03 -8.26 5.41
CA LYS A 12 10.30 -9.26 4.37
C LYS A 12 9.40 -9.07 3.15
N LEU A 13 8.12 -8.78 3.38
CA LEU A 13 7.16 -8.52 2.31
C LEU A 13 7.59 -7.31 1.47
N CYS A 14 7.99 -6.22 2.11
CA CYS A 14 8.46 -5.02 1.41
C CYS A 14 9.72 -5.31 0.57
N LEU A 15 10.66 -6.09 1.11
CA LEU A 15 11.86 -6.50 0.37
C LEU A 15 11.52 -7.42 -0.81
N GLU A 16 10.58 -8.34 -0.64
CA GLU A 16 10.12 -9.22 -1.72
C GLU A 16 9.52 -8.40 -2.87
N MET A 17 8.72 -7.38 -2.56
CA MET A 17 8.16 -6.49 -3.57
C MET A 17 9.26 -5.72 -4.30
N LYS A 18 10.26 -5.22 -3.57
CA LYS A 18 11.42 -4.53 -4.15
C LYS A 18 12.16 -5.43 -5.13
N ASP A 19 12.38 -6.70 -4.79
CA ASP A 19 13.14 -7.63 -5.59
C ASP A 19 12.36 -8.18 -6.79
N SER A 20 11.03 -8.21 -6.70
CA SER A 20 10.15 -8.87 -7.68
C SER A 20 9.56 -7.93 -8.72
N LEU A 21 9.54 -6.61 -8.48
CA LEU A 21 8.81 -5.67 -9.34
C LEU A 21 9.76 -4.84 -10.19
N SER A 22 9.55 -4.89 -11.52
CA SER A 22 10.23 -4.00 -12.45
C SER A 22 9.79 -2.55 -12.21
N GLY A 23 10.75 -1.64 -12.23
CA GLY A 23 10.47 -0.22 -12.01
C GLY A 23 10.13 0.13 -10.57
N PHE A 24 10.47 -0.73 -9.61
CA PHE A 24 10.21 -0.48 -8.20
C PHE A 24 10.86 0.82 -7.73
N LEU A 25 10.09 1.66 -7.05
CA LEU A 25 10.57 2.89 -6.43
C LEU A 25 10.40 2.87 -4.91
N PHE A 26 9.24 2.50 -4.42
CA PHE A 26 8.94 2.46 -2.99
C PHE A 26 7.84 1.45 -2.68
N CYS A 27 7.92 0.83 -1.52
CA CYS A 27 6.82 0.05 -0.92
C CYS A 27 6.75 0.36 0.57
N GLY A 28 5.55 0.56 1.08
CA GLY A 28 5.32 0.79 2.49
C GLY A 28 4.00 0.21 2.98
N ILE A 29 3.96 -0.15 4.25
CA ILE A 29 2.75 -0.51 4.99
C ILE A 29 2.51 0.64 5.97
N LEU A 30 1.37 1.32 5.84
CA LEU A 30 1.09 2.55 6.56
C LEU A 30 -0.20 2.43 7.36
N LYS A 31 -0.26 3.12 8.50
CA LYS A 31 -1.50 3.26 9.28
C LYS A 31 -2.43 4.26 8.62
N CYS A 32 -3.71 3.90 8.50
CA CYS A 32 -4.72 4.82 7.97
C CYS A 32 -5.02 5.99 8.90
N SER A 33 -4.79 5.84 10.21
CA SER A 33 -5.10 6.88 11.20
C SER A 33 -4.21 8.11 11.09
N ASP A 34 -2.92 7.94 10.80
CA ASP A 34 -1.95 9.04 10.83
C ASP A 34 -0.87 8.98 9.74
N GLY A 35 -0.87 7.94 8.91
CA GLY A 35 0.14 7.77 7.88
C GLY A 35 1.49 7.25 8.37
N THR A 36 1.57 6.77 9.63
CA THR A 36 2.82 6.18 10.16
C THR A 36 3.24 5.00 9.31
N ILE A 37 4.50 5.00 8.88
CA ILE A 37 5.09 3.92 8.09
C ILE A 37 5.54 2.80 9.02
N MET A 38 4.88 1.65 8.93
CA MET A 38 5.14 0.48 9.77
C MET A 38 6.25 -0.40 9.21
N ALA A 39 6.36 -0.48 7.89
CA ALA A 39 7.39 -1.22 7.19
C ALA A 39 7.61 -0.58 5.83
N LYS A 40 8.81 -0.71 5.29
CA LYS A 40 9.18 -0.04 4.05
C LYS A 40 10.33 -0.72 3.32
N ALA A 41 10.39 -0.51 2.01
CA ALA A 41 11.57 -0.71 1.18
C ALA A 41 11.58 0.39 0.13
N SER A 42 12.76 0.91 -0.19
CA SER A 42 12.90 2.04 -1.10
C SER A 42 14.08 1.85 -2.03
N ALA A 43 13.97 2.34 -3.26
CA ALA A 43 15.05 2.31 -4.22
C ALA A 43 16.14 3.36 -3.89
N SER A 44 15.79 4.41 -3.16
CA SER A 44 16.76 5.46 -2.76
C SER A 44 16.30 6.16 -1.48
N VAL A 45 17.25 6.86 -0.84
CA VAL A 45 16.97 7.68 0.35
C VAL A 45 16.03 8.84 0.02
N GLU A 46 16.16 9.42 -1.16
CA GLU A 46 15.30 10.52 -1.60
C GLU A 46 13.85 10.08 -1.76
N LEU A 47 13.61 8.90 -2.31
CA LEU A 47 12.27 8.35 -2.45
C LEU A 47 11.65 8.04 -1.10
N LEU A 48 12.44 7.55 -0.15
CA LEU A 48 11.97 7.34 1.22
C LEU A 48 11.52 8.66 1.85
N LYS A 49 12.32 9.70 1.72
CA LYS A 49 11.99 11.04 2.24
C LYS A 49 10.69 11.55 1.64
N THR A 50 10.54 11.42 0.32
CA THR A 50 9.31 11.83 -0.38
C THR A 50 8.11 11.05 0.14
N ALA A 51 8.24 9.74 0.36
CA ALA A 51 7.18 8.92 0.92
C ALA A 51 6.77 9.37 2.31
N GLU A 52 7.74 9.71 3.18
CA GLU A 52 7.48 10.22 4.52
C GLU A 52 6.73 11.57 4.46
N GLU A 53 7.09 12.45 3.56
CA GLU A 53 6.45 13.75 3.38
C GLU A 53 5.03 13.64 2.81
N THR A 54 4.77 12.65 1.96
CA THR A 54 3.50 12.48 1.27
C THR A 54 2.53 11.53 1.97
N SER A 55 3.00 10.73 2.93
CA SER A 55 2.19 9.71 3.59
C SER A 55 0.89 10.25 4.21
N PRO A 56 0.83 11.44 4.85
CA PRO A 56 -0.42 11.97 5.37
C PRO A 56 -1.45 12.23 4.27
N PHE A 57 -1.01 12.61 3.08
CA PHE A 57 -1.91 12.86 1.95
C PHE A 57 -2.48 11.55 1.38
N PHE A 58 -1.68 10.49 1.33
CA PHE A 58 -2.19 9.17 0.95
C PHE A 58 -3.20 8.66 1.95
N THR A 59 -2.99 8.91 3.24
CA THR A 59 -3.97 8.61 4.29
C THR A 59 -5.31 9.31 4.00
N THR A 60 -5.26 10.57 3.60
CA THR A 60 -6.45 11.33 3.22
C THR A 60 -7.15 10.70 2.01
N ILE A 61 -6.41 10.32 0.97
CA ILE A 61 -6.96 9.66 -0.22
C ILE A 61 -7.70 8.37 0.19
N VAL A 62 -7.05 7.51 0.97
CA VAL A 62 -7.64 6.25 1.42
C VAL A 62 -8.90 6.51 2.25
N THR A 63 -8.87 7.48 3.16
CA THR A 63 -10.02 7.85 3.99
C THR A 63 -11.19 8.32 3.13
N GLN A 64 -10.94 9.14 2.12
CA GLN A 64 -12.01 9.63 1.23
C GLN A 64 -12.60 8.50 0.38
N VAL A 65 -11.79 7.57 -0.11
CA VAL A 65 -12.31 6.39 -0.83
C VAL A 65 -13.18 5.55 0.09
N LYS A 66 -12.77 5.34 1.35
CA LYS A 66 -13.58 4.63 2.35
C LYS A 66 -14.93 5.33 2.58
N ASN A 67 -14.94 6.66 2.60
CA ASN A 67 -16.18 7.43 2.71
C ASN A 67 -17.09 7.24 1.51
N VAL A 68 -16.54 7.22 0.30
CA VAL A 68 -17.30 6.93 -0.92
C VAL A 68 -17.97 5.56 -0.83
N VAL A 69 -17.23 4.54 -0.40
CA VAL A 69 -17.75 3.18 -0.24
C VAL A 69 -18.86 3.15 0.81
N PHE A 70 -18.63 3.79 1.97
CA PHE A 70 -19.60 3.86 3.06
C PHE A 70 -20.92 4.49 2.63
N LEU A 71 -20.86 5.57 1.83
CA LEU A 71 -22.05 6.29 1.36
C LEU A 71 -22.74 5.64 0.15
N SER A 72 -22.10 4.63 -0.45
CA SER A 72 -22.62 3.96 -1.64
C SER A 72 -23.36 2.66 -1.28
N GLU A 73 -24.29 2.71 -0.33
CA GLU A 73 -25.02 1.53 0.17
C GLU A 73 -25.72 0.73 -0.93
N SER A 74 -26.25 1.40 -1.94
CA SER A 74 -26.95 0.76 -3.05
C SER A 74 -26.05 -0.17 -3.87
N LEU A 75 -24.74 0.02 -3.82
CA LEU A 75 -23.78 -0.79 -4.53
C LEU A 75 -23.34 -2.04 -3.74
N GLN A 76 -23.70 -2.12 -2.45
CA GLN A 76 -23.40 -3.26 -1.58
C GLN A 76 -21.91 -3.64 -1.56
N ILE A 77 -21.04 -2.63 -1.60
CA ILE A 77 -19.58 -2.81 -1.57
C ILE A 77 -19.16 -3.30 -0.18
N LYS A 78 -18.38 -4.39 -0.13
CA LYS A 78 -17.91 -4.98 1.12
C LYS A 78 -16.44 -4.69 1.42
N GLU A 79 -15.62 -4.50 0.38
CA GLU A 79 -14.20 -4.23 0.56
C GLU A 79 -13.62 -3.45 -0.62
N ILE A 80 -12.51 -2.76 -0.37
CA ILE A 80 -11.74 -2.06 -1.40
C ILE A 80 -10.57 -2.96 -1.78
N HIS A 81 -10.51 -3.40 -3.05
CA HIS A 81 -9.41 -4.25 -3.52
C HIS A 81 -8.13 -3.45 -3.77
N SER A 82 -8.23 -2.35 -4.49
CA SER A 82 -7.08 -1.49 -4.76
C SER A 82 -7.52 -0.10 -5.21
N ILE A 83 -6.60 0.86 -5.02
CA ILE A 83 -6.72 2.21 -5.56
C ILE A 83 -5.52 2.40 -6.48
N LEU A 84 -5.79 2.77 -7.73
CA LEU A 84 -4.76 2.98 -8.74
C LEU A 84 -4.70 4.46 -9.10
N ILE A 85 -3.50 5.05 -9.02
CA ILE A 85 -3.27 6.43 -9.43
C ILE A 85 -2.15 6.43 -10.48
N GLU A 86 -2.48 6.83 -11.69
CA GLU A 86 -1.51 6.89 -12.78
C GLU A 86 -1.13 8.34 -13.08
N THR A 87 0.17 8.59 -13.16
CA THR A 87 0.73 9.86 -13.62
C THR A 87 1.55 9.60 -14.88
N ASP A 88 2.14 10.64 -15.46
CA ASP A 88 3.02 10.50 -16.63
C ASP A 88 4.37 9.82 -16.30
N LYS A 89 4.76 9.78 -15.04
CA LYS A 89 6.06 9.25 -14.60
C LYS A 89 5.96 8.02 -13.70
N VAL A 90 5.01 8.00 -12.79
CA VAL A 90 4.86 6.94 -11.79
C VAL A 90 3.43 6.46 -11.73
N THR A 91 3.29 5.21 -11.26
CA THR A 91 2.02 4.61 -10.92
C THR A 91 2.01 4.27 -9.45
N TYR A 92 0.96 4.69 -8.74
CA TYR A 92 0.73 4.33 -7.35
C TYR A 92 -0.32 3.22 -7.30
N VAL A 93 -0.02 2.15 -6.57
CA VAL A 93 -0.98 1.06 -6.34
C VAL A 93 -1.16 0.94 -4.83
N ILE A 94 -2.40 1.11 -4.37
CA ILE A 94 -2.72 1.11 -2.94
C ILE A 94 -3.65 -0.06 -2.65
N GLY A 95 -3.26 -0.92 -1.73
CA GLY A 95 -4.10 -1.98 -1.19
C GLY A 95 -4.57 -1.62 0.21
N VAL A 96 -5.87 -1.71 0.48
CA VAL A 96 -6.43 -1.36 1.79
C VAL A 96 -6.75 -2.65 2.55
N SER A 97 -6.40 -2.72 3.85
CA SER A 97 -6.71 -3.90 4.66
C SER A 97 -8.23 -4.04 4.86
N ASN A 98 -8.70 -5.26 5.17
CA ASN A 98 -10.13 -5.56 5.22
C ASN A 98 -10.90 -4.68 6.22
N LYS A 99 -10.30 -4.40 7.39
CA LYS A 99 -10.90 -3.50 8.39
C LYS A 99 -10.53 -2.04 8.18
N GLY A 100 -9.70 -1.74 7.19
CA GLY A 100 -9.35 -0.37 6.83
C GLY A 100 -8.40 0.34 7.80
N LYS A 101 -7.67 -0.38 8.63
CA LYS A 101 -6.71 0.22 9.58
C LYS A 101 -5.35 0.49 8.95
N PHE A 102 -4.99 -0.28 7.93
CA PHE A 102 -3.70 -0.20 7.25
C PHE A 102 -3.88 -0.16 5.74
N PHE A 103 -2.91 0.39 5.07
CA PHE A 103 -2.83 0.28 3.61
C PHE A 103 -1.39 0.03 3.16
N ASN A 104 -1.26 -0.63 2.02
CA ASN A 104 0.00 -0.88 1.36
C ASN A 104 0.13 0.15 0.23
N LEU A 105 1.21 0.91 0.23
CA LEU A 105 1.52 1.87 -0.82
C LEU A 105 2.68 1.35 -1.66
N LEU A 106 2.46 1.17 -2.94
CA LEU A 106 3.46 0.74 -3.90
C LEU A 106 3.62 1.82 -4.96
N VAL A 107 4.86 2.24 -5.20
CA VAL A 107 5.20 3.26 -6.20
C VAL A 107 6.12 2.64 -7.24
N LEU A 108 5.73 2.69 -8.50
CA LEU A 108 6.43 2.08 -9.62
C LEU A 108 6.66 3.10 -10.74
N GLU A 109 7.77 2.96 -11.47
CA GLU A 109 7.97 3.69 -12.72
C GLU A 109 6.90 3.24 -13.71
N ARG A 110 6.15 4.18 -14.27
CA ARG A 110 5.01 3.88 -15.15
C ARG A 110 5.38 2.98 -16.33
N ASP A 111 6.47 3.29 -17.01
CA ASP A 111 6.86 2.59 -18.23
C ASP A 111 7.30 1.15 -18.00
N LYS A 112 7.67 0.80 -16.76
CA LYS A 112 8.16 -0.54 -16.39
C LYS A 112 7.15 -1.31 -15.55
N ALA A 113 6.08 -0.66 -15.08
CA ALA A 113 5.13 -1.26 -14.16
C ALA A 113 4.30 -2.37 -14.81
N ASN A 114 4.18 -3.48 -14.12
CA ASN A 114 3.20 -4.52 -14.41
C ASN A 114 2.14 -4.50 -13.32
N ILE A 115 1.01 -3.89 -13.61
CA ILE A 115 -0.07 -3.68 -12.64
C ILE A 115 -0.66 -5.01 -12.17
N GLY A 116 -0.76 -6.01 -13.05
CA GLY A 116 -1.26 -7.34 -12.69
C GLY A 116 -0.39 -8.02 -11.63
N ILE A 117 0.93 -7.97 -11.80
CA ILE A 117 1.87 -8.53 -10.82
C ILE A 117 1.80 -7.74 -9.51
N ALA A 118 1.76 -6.40 -9.59
CA ALA A 118 1.66 -5.54 -8.41
C ALA A 118 0.41 -5.85 -7.59
N ARG A 119 -0.75 -5.97 -8.24
CA ARG A 119 -2.01 -6.33 -7.57
C ARG A 119 -1.95 -7.73 -6.95
N ALA A 120 -1.35 -8.70 -7.65
CA ALA A 120 -1.20 -10.07 -7.13
C ALA A 120 -0.35 -10.10 -5.86
N LEU A 121 0.73 -9.33 -5.80
CA LEU A 121 1.57 -9.22 -4.60
C LEU A 121 0.83 -8.53 -3.45
N ILE A 122 0.04 -7.50 -3.73
CA ILE A 122 -0.81 -6.84 -2.73
C ILE A 122 -1.83 -7.84 -2.17
N GLU A 123 -2.50 -8.62 -3.01
CA GLU A 123 -3.45 -9.65 -2.58
C GLU A 123 -2.77 -10.73 -1.72
N LYS A 124 -1.58 -11.16 -2.10
CA LYS A 124 -0.80 -12.12 -1.33
C LYS A 124 -0.46 -11.59 0.07
N SER A 125 -0.35 -10.27 0.23
CA SER A 125 -0.05 -9.65 1.52
C SER A 125 -1.26 -9.51 2.46
N ARG A 126 -2.48 -9.69 1.96
CA ARG A 126 -3.70 -9.48 2.76
C ARG A 126 -3.79 -10.32 4.03
N PRO A 127 -3.44 -11.62 4.05
CA PRO A 127 -3.48 -12.38 5.29
C PRO A 127 -2.61 -11.77 6.39
N LEU A 128 -1.46 -11.21 6.03
CA LEU A 128 -0.58 -10.54 6.97
C LEU A 128 -1.18 -9.21 7.45
N ALA A 129 -1.76 -8.44 6.53
CA ALA A 129 -2.45 -7.20 6.87
C ALA A 129 -3.65 -7.47 7.81
N MET A 130 -4.35 -8.58 7.63
CA MET A 130 -5.44 -9.00 8.53
C MET A 130 -4.95 -9.25 9.95
N ALA A 131 -3.74 -9.72 10.15
CA ALA A 131 -3.16 -9.93 11.47
C ALA A 131 -2.93 -8.60 12.22
N LEU A 132 -2.81 -7.50 11.48
CA LEU A 132 -2.65 -6.15 12.05
C LEU A 132 -3.98 -5.45 12.32
N ASP A 133 -5.01 -5.82 11.59
CA ASP A 133 -6.35 -5.28 11.79
C ASP A 133 -6.95 -5.81 13.11
#